data_6c07648cb5a0d9689f0ea98d4cb07ab5
#
_entry.id   6c07648cb5a0d9689f0ea98d4cb07ab5
#
_cell.length_a   1.000
_cell.length_b   1.000
_cell.length_c   1.000
_cell.angle_alpha   90.00
_cell.angle_beta   90.00
_cell.angle_gamma   90.00
#
_symmetry.space_group_name_H-M   'P 1'
#
loop_
_entity.id
_entity.type
_entity.pdbx_description
1 polymer ?
#
loop_
_entity_poly.entity_id
_entity_poly.type
_entity_poly.pdbx_seq_one_letter_code
_entity_poly.pdbx_strand_id
1 'polypeptide(L)'
;MSERPALALLAAFLLASCAPSAPVASGTTQRNAWTEPGHLRIGSSEEPDSLNPMYANDQAAGDVANLLYEPLFRYDQNGEFVPAAATVVPTLANGGISRDGKTITFHFRHGMRWSDGAPYDGRDFVFTWHAVMNPHNSVRLQIGWDDVRAMQLRDPYTVVVRLKAINAGILGDLAGIGGSGYPPIPAHLLATLPSLDRAPFNAAPISSGPFVLTKWNHGASLEFAPNPYYWRGAPGLQQISYRIIPNSETLLSEIRTHEIDVYDSVSENQIGELKTLSGVTISKHLSANWRRLQFNCAKPQLSDPRVRLAIAEGVDWDWMLRTIFHGYDERAASDVVPTSWAAPPIKPWPYDPDAAKRLLDAAGWTVGADGMRAKNGMPLAFSVSTTPAKQANVQAEVQMQQQLRTLGIALEIKNYPTNLLFAHDGPIYTGRYDSEFTIETNGPDPDNEGAWSERFIPPVGANTSWLRDPIITQTSHAALLTYDRAKRRALYWREEARIHQLVPAVFFYWQNQYAAVNSDLRGWRPATYFSDLWNAWEWRI
;
A
#
# COMPACT_ATOMS: atom_id res chain seq x y z
N MET A 1 63.37 -18.38 71.36
CA MET A 1 62.51 -18.23 72.53
C MET A 1 61.35 -17.41 72.01
N SER A 2 60.27 -18.10 71.64
CA SER A 2 58.97 -18.26 72.30
C SER A 2 58.25 -16.93 72.32
N GLU A 3 57.01 -16.75 71.90
CA GLU A 3 55.81 -17.52 72.11
C GLU A 3 54.70 -17.04 71.13
N ARG A 4 53.88 -17.91 70.73
CA ARG A 4 52.64 -17.62 70.02
C ARG A 4 51.49 -17.44 71.07
N PRO A 5 50.51 -16.63 70.83
CA PRO A 5 49.21 -16.96 71.31
C PRO A 5 48.18 -17.11 70.17
N ALA A 6 47.24 -17.98 70.48
CA ALA A 6 46.15 -18.50 69.64
C ALA A 6 45.08 -17.43 69.34
N LEU A 7 44.57 -17.45 68.09
CA LEU A 7 43.37 -16.71 67.69
C LEU A 7 42.14 -17.62 67.83
N ALA A 8 41.21 -17.17 68.67
CA ALA A 8 39.88 -17.83 68.78
C ALA A 8 38.97 -17.34 67.65
N LEU A 9 38.45 -18.26 66.88
CA LEU A 9 37.39 -18.01 65.86
C LEU A 9 36.04 -17.88 66.57
N LEU A 10 35.43 -16.71 66.47
CA LEU A 10 34.03 -16.48 66.83
C LEU A 10 33.18 -16.72 65.54
N ALA A 11 32.43 -17.78 65.51
CA ALA A 11 31.43 -18.07 64.44
C ALA A 11 30.16 -17.32 64.74
N ALA A 12 29.87 -16.30 63.93
CA ALA A 12 28.58 -15.58 63.97
C ALA A 12 27.59 -16.30 63.00
N PHE A 13 26.56 -16.96 63.53
CA PHE A 13 25.45 -17.48 62.79
C PHE A 13 24.56 -16.32 62.33
N LEU A 14 24.56 -16.04 61.02
CA LEU A 14 23.55 -15.18 60.39
C LEU A 14 22.32 -16.04 60.09
N LEU A 15 21.26 -15.85 60.84
CA LEU A 15 19.93 -16.33 60.56
C LEU A 15 19.38 -15.49 59.38
N ALA A 16 19.43 -16.06 58.14
CA ALA A 16 18.71 -15.53 57.02
C ALA A 16 17.19 -15.78 57.19
N SER A 17 16.46 -14.71 57.54
CA SER A 17 15.00 -14.71 57.54
C SER A 17 14.50 -14.81 56.09
N CYS A 18 13.94 -15.97 55.71
CA CYS A 18 13.14 -16.11 54.49
C CYS A 18 11.81 -15.39 54.70
N ALA A 19 11.72 -14.16 54.27
CA ALA A 19 10.42 -13.51 54.05
C ALA A 19 9.82 -14.14 52.79
N PRO A 20 8.54 -14.57 52.79
CA PRO A 20 7.89 -15.04 51.60
C PRO A 20 7.80 -13.86 50.63
N SER A 21 8.39 -14.00 49.44
CA SER A 21 8.16 -13.06 48.33
C SER A 21 6.68 -12.99 48.05
N ALA A 22 6.11 -11.82 48.18
CA ALA A 22 4.74 -11.57 47.75
C ALA A 22 4.57 -12.03 46.30
N PRO A 23 3.48 -12.70 45.95
CA PRO A 23 3.22 -13.10 44.59
C PRO A 23 3.22 -11.80 43.76
N VAL A 24 4.10 -11.75 42.76
CA VAL A 24 4.02 -10.75 41.69
C VAL A 24 2.62 -10.95 41.09
N ALA A 25 1.74 -10.00 41.35
CA ALA A 25 0.43 -9.98 40.73
C ALA A 25 0.70 -9.97 39.21
N SER A 26 0.50 -11.13 38.58
CA SER A 26 0.31 -11.19 37.16
C SER A 26 -0.91 -10.34 36.89
N GLY A 27 -0.67 -9.09 36.46
CA GLY A 27 -1.74 -8.20 36.04
C GLY A 27 -2.47 -8.86 34.88
N THR A 28 -3.53 -9.58 35.19
CA THR A 28 -4.57 -9.85 34.23
C THR A 28 -5.13 -8.48 33.88
N THR A 29 -4.71 -7.91 32.75
CA THR A 29 -5.39 -6.77 32.16
C THR A 29 -6.85 -7.17 32.05
N GLN A 30 -7.69 -6.56 32.90
CA GLN A 30 -9.10 -6.87 32.94
C GLN A 30 -9.66 -6.50 31.57
N ARG A 31 -10.31 -7.48 30.89
CA ARG A 31 -10.97 -7.26 29.61
C ARG A 31 -11.97 -6.10 29.76
N ASN A 32 -12.08 -5.26 28.70
CA ASN A 32 -13.09 -4.23 28.67
C ASN A 32 -14.50 -4.84 28.82
N ALA A 33 -15.35 -4.24 29.63
CA ALA A 33 -16.69 -4.78 29.90
C ALA A 33 -17.59 -4.85 28.66
N TRP A 34 -17.27 -4.07 27.64
CA TRP A 34 -18.00 -4.01 26.38
C TRP A 34 -17.46 -4.94 25.28
N THR A 35 -16.33 -5.59 25.52
CA THR A 35 -15.76 -6.54 24.57
C THR A 35 -16.59 -7.81 24.50
N GLU A 36 -17.08 -8.15 23.32
CA GLU A 36 -17.79 -9.39 23.03
C GLU A 36 -16.79 -10.50 22.68
N PRO A 37 -16.59 -11.53 23.54
CA PRO A 37 -15.61 -12.57 23.28
C PRO A 37 -15.86 -13.34 21.99
N GLY A 38 -14.85 -13.35 21.10
CA GLY A 38 -14.93 -14.06 19.82
C GLY A 38 -15.72 -13.35 18.72
N HIS A 39 -16.32 -12.20 18.98
CA HIS A 39 -17.01 -11.38 17.99
C HIS A 39 -16.26 -10.06 17.79
N LEU A 40 -15.81 -9.79 16.57
CA LEU A 40 -15.13 -8.56 16.18
C LEU A 40 -16.05 -7.72 15.27
N ARG A 41 -16.26 -6.46 15.65
CA ARG A 41 -17.08 -5.49 14.90
C ARG A 41 -16.16 -4.45 14.28
N ILE A 42 -16.03 -4.48 12.94
CA ILE A 42 -15.19 -3.55 12.16
C ILE A 42 -16.09 -2.51 11.53
N GLY A 43 -15.84 -1.23 11.78
CA GLY A 43 -16.50 -0.12 11.09
C GLY A 43 -15.65 0.38 9.93
N SER A 44 -16.20 0.42 8.73
CA SER A 44 -15.58 0.93 7.52
C SER A 44 -16.47 1.98 6.84
N SER A 45 -15.84 2.96 6.20
CA SER A 45 -16.57 4.00 5.46
C SER A 45 -17.04 3.54 4.08
N GLU A 46 -16.58 2.39 3.59
CA GLU A 46 -16.83 1.90 2.25
C GLU A 46 -17.55 0.55 2.27
N GLU A 47 -18.42 0.33 1.29
CA GLU A 47 -19.01 -0.97 0.96
C GLU A 47 -18.22 -1.58 -0.20
N PRO A 48 -17.85 -2.88 -0.14
CA PRO A 48 -17.23 -3.56 -1.27
C PRO A 48 -18.07 -3.47 -2.54
N ASP A 49 -17.47 -3.06 -3.65
CA ASP A 49 -18.15 -3.01 -4.96
C ASP A 49 -18.30 -4.40 -5.57
N SER A 50 -17.47 -5.35 -5.19
CA SER A 50 -17.51 -6.76 -5.59
C SER A 50 -16.80 -7.63 -4.55
N LEU A 51 -17.31 -8.86 -4.35
CA LEU A 51 -16.61 -9.88 -3.56
C LEU A 51 -15.77 -10.83 -4.44
N ASN A 52 -15.79 -10.66 -5.75
CA ASN A 52 -14.86 -11.32 -6.66
C ASN A 52 -13.62 -10.43 -6.88
N PRO A 53 -12.42 -10.85 -6.45
CA PRO A 53 -11.21 -10.03 -6.54
C PRO A 53 -10.87 -9.53 -7.95
N MET A 54 -11.31 -10.24 -8.99
CA MET A 54 -11.06 -9.85 -10.39
C MET A 54 -11.79 -8.56 -10.81
N TYR A 55 -12.87 -8.19 -10.08
CA TYR A 55 -13.71 -7.03 -10.37
C TYR A 55 -13.68 -5.97 -9.28
N ALA A 56 -13.02 -6.25 -8.17
CA ALA A 56 -12.89 -5.36 -7.03
C ALA A 56 -12.04 -4.11 -7.35
N ASN A 57 -12.55 -2.91 -7.06
CA ASN A 57 -11.87 -1.65 -7.35
C ASN A 57 -11.61 -0.78 -6.11
N ASP A 58 -12.26 -1.08 -4.97
CA ASP A 58 -12.15 -0.29 -3.74
C ASP A 58 -11.36 -1.01 -2.64
N GLN A 59 -11.00 -0.26 -1.60
CA GLN A 59 -10.22 -0.77 -0.47
C GLN A 59 -11.02 -1.81 0.33
N ALA A 60 -12.32 -1.57 0.55
CA ALA A 60 -13.18 -2.48 1.31
C ALA A 60 -13.27 -3.87 0.67
N ALA A 61 -13.32 -3.94 -0.67
CA ALA A 61 -13.28 -5.21 -1.39
C ALA A 61 -11.93 -5.94 -1.22
N GLY A 62 -10.81 -5.19 -1.22
CA GLY A 62 -9.48 -5.72 -0.92
C GLY A 62 -9.38 -6.27 0.51
N ASP A 63 -9.96 -5.57 1.49
CA ASP A 63 -10.01 -5.99 2.88
C ASP A 63 -10.81 -7.28 3.05
N VAL A 64 -12.03 -7.31 2.52
CA VAL A 64 -12.89 -8.48 2.56
C VAL A 64 -12.30 -9.66 1.81
N ALA A 65 -11.57 -9.44 0.70
CA ALA A 65 -10.88 -10.51 -0.01
C ALA A 65 -9.84 -11.23 0.87
N ASN A 66 -9.18 -10.54 1.80
CA ASN A 66 -8.26 -11.16 2.75
C ASN A 66 -8.94 -12.06 3.79
N LEU A 67 -10.22 -11.86 4.07
CA LEU A 67 -11.04 -12.76 4.89
C LEU A 67 -11.50 -13.99 4.10
N LEU A 68 -11.85 -13.81 2.83
CA LEU A 68 -12.52 -14.83 2.01
C LEU A 68 -11.58 -15.73 1.22
N TYR A 69 -10.39 -15.24 0.83
CA TYR A 69 -9.53 -15.97 -0.09
C TYR A 69 -8.14 -16.25 0.47
N GLU A 70 -7.59 -17.40 0.06
CA GLU A 70 -6.20 -17.74 0.30
C GLU A 70 -5.42 -17.63 -1.01
N PRO A 71 -4.51 -16.65 -1.14
CA PRO A 71 -3.64 -16.52 -2.30
C PRO A 71 -2.52 -17.56 -2.27
N LEU A 72 -1.67 -17.60 -3.30
CA LEU A 72 -0.46 -18.42 -3.25
C LEU A 72 0.51 -17.91 -2.18
N PHE A 73 0.65 -16.59 -2.07
CA PHE A 73 1.44 -15.89 -1.04
C PHE A 73 0.63 -14.73 -0.47
N ARG A 74 0.76 -14.49 0.82
CA ARG A 74 0.33 -13.26 1.47
C ARG A 74 1.52 -12.33 1.59
N TYR A 75 1.26 -11.04 1.68
CA TYR A 75 2.26 -10.09 2.12
C TYR A 75 2.14 -9.92 3.64
N ASP A 76 3.29 -9.92 4.34
CA ASP A 76 3.32 -9.55 5.75
C ASP A 76 3.26 -8.02 5.93
N GLN A 77 3.31 -7.56 7.16
CA GLN A 77 3.29 -6.12 7.48
C GLN A 77 4.43 -5.32 6.86
N ASN A 78 5.50 -5.97 6.39
CA ASN A 78 6.67 -5.35 5.75
C ASN A 78 6.64 -5.47 4.22
N GLY A 79 5.63 -6.12 3.65
CA GLY A 79 5.54 -6.39 2.21
C GLY A 79 6.39 -7.57 1.74
N GLU A 80 6.83 -8.45 2.65
CA GLU A 80 7.53 -9.68 2.27
C GLU A 80 6.55 -10.83 2.06
N PHE A 81 6.86 -11.72 1.11
CA PHE A 81 6.01 -12.88 0.83
C PHE A 81 6.02 -13.91 1.95
N VAL A 82 4.83 -14.27 2.42
CA VAL A 82 4.58 -15.40 3.33
C VAL A 82 3.88 -16.51 2.56
N PRO A 83 4.44 -17.73 2.50
CA PRO A 83 3.78 -18.87 1.87
C PRO A 83 2.38 -19.13 2.43
N ALA A 84 1.41 -19.24 1.52
CA ALA A 84 0.00 -19.48 1.84
C ALA A 84 -0.50 -20.75 1.15
N ALA A 85 -1.23 -20.68 0.05
CA ALA A 85 -1.61 -21.88 -0.71
C ALA A 85 -0.40 -22.56 -1.37
N ALA A 86 0.60 -21.79 -1.78
CA ALA A 86 1.90 -22.36 -2.18
C ALA A 86 2.77 -22.67 -0.95
N THR A 87 3.53 -23.75 -1.02
CA THR A 87 4.35 -24.25 0.10
C THR A 87 5.63 -23.44 0.31
N VAL A 88 6.14 -22.82 -0.75
CA VAL A 88 7.41 -22.08 -0.77
C VAL A 88 7.37 -21.01 -1.85
N VAL A 89 7.99 -19.85 -1.59
CA VAL A 89 8.18 -18.80 -2.61
C VAL A 89 9.23 -19.27 -3.61
N PRO A 90 8.92 -19.31 -4.93
CA PRO A 90 9.88 -19.69 -5.95
C PRO A 90 11.04 -18.70 -6.03
N THR A 91 12.25 -19.23 -6.11
CA THR A 91 13.48 -18.44 -6.29
C THR A 91 14.44 -19.17 -7.25
N LEU A 92 15.46 -18.45 -7.74
CA LEU A 92 16.57 -19.09 -8.48
C LEU A 92 17.32 -20.10 -7.57
N ALA A 93 17.49 -19.78 -6.29
CA ALA A 93 18.25 -20.57 -5.34
C ALA A 93 17.60 -21.92 -5.02
N ASN A 94 16.25 -21.95 -4.89
CA ASN A 94 15.52 -23.20 -4.61
C ASN A 94 15.07 -23.94 -5.88
N GLY A 95 15.42 -23.43 -7.07
CA GLY A 95 15.06 -24.01 -8.36
C GLY A 95 13.59 -23.81 -8.76
N GLY A 96 12.81 -23.10 -7.96
CA GLY A 96 11.43 -22.72 -8.27
C GLY A 96 11.35 -21.75 -9.45
N ILE A 97 12.41 -20.98 -9.69
CA ILE A 97 12.62 -20.19 -10.92
C ILE A 97 13.76 -20.84 -11.69
N SER A 98 13.55 -21.08 -12.98
CA SER A 98 14.58 -21.65 -13.88
C SER A 98 15.78 -20.68 -14.03
N ARG A 99 16.95 -21.23 -14.43
CA ARG A 99 18.18 -20.43 -14.59
C ARG A 99 18.05 -19.33 -15.64
N ASP A 100 17.22 -19.54 -16.68
CA ASP A 100 16.93 -18.53 -17.69
C ASP A 100 15.86 -17.51 -17.26
N GLY A 101 15.31 -17.64 -16.03
CA GLY A 101 14.34 -16.73 -15.44
C GLY A 101 12.94 -16.77 -16.06
N LYS A 102 12.66 -17.71 -16.98
CA LYS A 102 11.42 -17.72 -17.75
C LYS A 102 10.43 -18.82 -17.37
N THR A 103 10.80 -19.70 -16.46
CA THR A 103 9.90 -20.74 -15.97
C THR A 103 9.81 -20.68 -14.46
N ILE A 104 8.59 -20.64 -13.94
CA ILE A 104 8.30 -20.61 -12.51
C ILE A 104 7.48 -21.83 -12.16
N THR A 105 7.87 -22.54 -11.11
CA THR A 105 7.13 -23.70 -10.60
C THR A 105 6.54 -23.38 -9.25
N PHE A 106 5.22 -23.50 -9.14
CA PHE A 106 4.48 -23.35 -7.90
C PHE A 106 4.09 -24.73 -7.37
N HIS A 107 4.34 -24.96 -6.07
CA HIS A 107 3.95 -26.18 -5.35
C HIS A 107 2.85 -25.87 -4.35
N PHE A 108 1.66 -26.41 -4.58
CA PHE A 108 0.48 -26.22 -3.73
C PHE A 108 0.51 -27.12 -2.50
N ARG A 109 -0.09 -26.67 -1.42
CA ARG A 109 -0.34 -27.48 -0.24
C ARG A 109 -1.34 -28.56 -0.55
N HIS A 110 -1.11 -29.77 -0.01
CA HIS A 110 -2.05 -30.86 -0.09
C HIS A 110 -3.20 -30.66 0.91
N GLY A 111 -4.38 -31.14 0.55
CA GLY A 111 -5.53 -31.22 1.44
C GLY A 111 -6.28 -29.91 1.69
N MET A 112 -5.91 -28.80 1.00
CA MET A 112 -6.70 -27.57 1.05
C MET A 112 -8.07 -27.76 0.40
N ARG A 113 -9.06 -27.03 0.92
CA ARG A 113 -10.45 -27.11 0.46
C ARG A 113 -11.10 -25.72 0.39
N TRP A 114 -12.03 -25.61 -0.52
CA TRP A 114 -13.04 -24.56 -0.50
C TRP A 114 -14.03 -24.77 0.64
N SER A 115 -14.79 -23.76 0.99
CA SER A 115 -15.78 -23.81 2.09
C SER A 115 -16.98 -24.73 1.81
N ASP A 116 -17.18 -25.15 0.58
CA ASP A 116 -18.13 -26.19 0.18
C ASP A 116 -17.56 -27.61 0.25
N GLY A 117 -16.29 -27.74 0.64
CA GLY A 117 -15.56 -29.01 0.77
C GLY A 117 -14.85 -29.47 -0.50
N ALA A 118 -15.01 -28.81 -1.64
CA ALA A 118 -14.30 -29.13 -2.87
C ALA A 118 -12.78 -28.92 -2.70
N PRO A 119 -11.92 -29.69 -3.40
CA PRO A 119 -10.48 -29.48 -3.35
C PRO A 119 -10.10 -28.09 -3.88
N TYR A 120 -9.15 -27.43 -3.17
CA TYR A 120 -8.46 -26.23 -3.62
C TYR A 120 -7.03 -26.60 -4.03
N ASP A 121 -6.69 -26.46 -5.30
CA ASP A 121 -5.37 -26.85 -5.81
C ASP A 121 -4.97 -26.08 -7.10
N GLY A 122 -3.93 -26.55 -7.77
CA GLY A 122 -3.41 -25.90 -8.97
C GLY A 122 -4.40 -25.78 -10.13
N ARG A 123 -5.49 -26.55 -10.15
CA ARG A 123 -6.56 -26.42 -11.16
C ARG A 123 -7.24 -25.06 -11.07
N ASP A 124 -7.47 -24.57 -9.86
CA ASP A 124 -8.09 -23.27 -9.62
C ASP A 124 -7.18 -22.13 -10.08
N PHE A 125 -5.87 -22.26 -9.88
CA PHE A 125 -4.91 -21.26 -10.34
C PHE A 125 -4.80 -21.19 -11.87
N VAL A 126 -4.72 -22.34 -12.52
CA VAL A 126 -4.72 -22.42 -14.00
C VAL A 126 -6.02 -21.85 -14.57
N PHE A 127 -7.16 -22.16 -13.94
CA PHE A 127 -8.46 -21.60 -14.32
C PHE A 127 -8.49 -20.07 -14.13
N THR A 128 -7.93 -19.56 -13.04
CA THR A 128 -7.88 -18.11 -12.77
C THR A 128 -7.13 -17.38 -13.89
N TRP A 129 -5.99 -17.90 -14.33
CA TRP A 129 -5.28 -17.34 -15.49
C TRP A 129 -6.16 -17.30 -16.75
N HIS A 130 -6.85 -18.40 -17.07
CA HIS A 130 -7.76 -18.42 -18.21
C HIS A 130 -8.91 -17.42 -18.05
N ALA A 131 -9.44 -17.27 -16.85
CA ALA A 131 -10.52 -16.32 -16.56
C ALA A 131 -10.05 -14.87 -16.70
N VAL A 132 -8.85 -14.54 -16.21
CA VAL A 132 -8.24 -13.20 -16.36
C VAL A 132 -7.98 -12.86 -17.83
N MET A 133 -7.51 -13.83 -18.61
CA MET A 133 -7.20 -13.64 -20.03
C MET A 133 -8.40 -13.82 -20.98
N ASN A 134 -9.57 -14.17 -20.45
CA ASN A 134 -10.77 -14.30 -21.25
C ASN A 134 -11.32 -12.91 -21.65
N PRO A 135 -11.39 -12.56 -22.96
CA PRO A 135 -11.86 -11.25 -23.41
C PRO A 135 -13.35 -10.99 -23.14
N HIS A 136 -14.12 -11.99 -22.70
CA HIS A 136 -15.50 -11.84 -22.30
C HIS A 136 -15.66 -11.45 -20.80
N ASN A 137 -14.56 -11.37 -20.06
CA ASN A 137 -14.53 -10.92 -18.67
C ASN A 137 -13.96 -9.50 -18.61
N SER A 138 -14.70 -8.59 -17.96
CA SER A 138 -14.28 -7.19 -17.76
C SER A 138 -13.34 -7.06 -16.56
N VAL A 139 -12.22 -7.80 -16.59
CA VAL A 139 -11.25 -7.85 -15.50
C VAL A 139 -10.56 -6.49 -15.34
N ARG A 140 -10.36 -6.06 -14.10
CA ARG A 140 -9.79 -4.76 -13.78
C ARG A 140 -8.36 -4.57 -14.32
N LEU A 141 -7.49 -5.53 -14.09
CA LEU A 141 -6.08 -5.49 -14.53
C LEU A 141 -5.65 -6.86 -15.06
N GLN A 142 -4.84 -6.84 -16.11
CA GLN A 142 -4.21 -8.04 -16.68
C GLN A 142 -2.68 -7.98 -16.56
N ILE A 143 -2.13 -6.95 -15.91
CA ILE A 143 -0.69 -6.74 -15.74
C ILE A 143 -0.08 -7.98 -15.07
N GLY A 144 1.01 -8.50 -15.65
CA GLY A 144 1.68 -9.72 -15.23
C GLY A 144 1.01 -11.01 -15.73
N TRP A 145 -0.33 -11.07 -15.74
CA TRP A 145 -1.06 -12.22 -16.28
C TRP A 145 -0.87 -12.35 -17.80
N ASP A 146 -0.78 -11.24 -18.49
CA ASP A 146 -0.49 -11.16 -19.93
C ASP A 146 0.98 -11.44 -20.25
N ASP A 147 1.90 -11.40 -19.28
CA ASP A 147 3.29 -11.87 -19.45
C ASP A 147 3.41 -13.40 -19.51
N VAL A 148 2.37 -14.12 -19.07
CA VAL A 148 2.34 -15.56 -19.10
C VAL A 148 2.14 -16.05 -20.54
N ARG A 149 3.10 -16.85 -21.03
CA ARG A 149 3.02 -17.54 -22.32
C ARG A 149 2.19 -18.81 -22.23
N ALA A 150 2.36 -19.56 -21.13
CA ALA A 150 1.66 -20.81 -20.87
C ALA A 150 1.66 -21.13 -19.38
N MET A 151 0.55 -21.67 -18.91
CA MET A 151 0.40 -22.20 -17.56
C MET A 151 0.00 -23.68 -17.67
N GLN A 152 0.77 -24.59 -17.08
CA GLN A 152 0.60 -26.03 -17.19
C GLN A 152 0.45 -26.69 -15.83
N LEU A 153 -0.64 -27.40 -15.64
CA LEU A 153 -0.84 -28.28 -14.52
C LEU A 153 -0.08 -29.60 -14.79
N ARG A 154 0.96 -29.90 -14.02
CA ARG A 154 1.67 -31.20 -14.08
C ARG A 154 0.94 -32.28 -13.32
N ASP A 155 0.47 -31.95 -12.17
CA ASP A 155 -0.37 -32.71 -11.29
C ASP A 155 -1.20 -31.71 -10.45
N PRO A 156 -2.19 -32.14 -9.65
CA PRO A 156 -3.06 -31.22 -8.90
C PRO A 156 -2.30 -30.21 -8.00
N TYR A 157 -1.06 -30.50 -7.63
CA TYR A 157 -0.29 -29.70 -6.68
C TYR A 157 0.96 -29.04 -7.29
N THR A 158 1.17 -29.18 -8.61
CA THR A 158 2.34 -28.60 -9.30
C THR A 158 1.91 -27.86 -10.56
N VAL A 159 2.05 -26.54 -10.54
CA VAL A 159 1.79 -25.67 -11.69
C VAL A 159 3.09 -25.07 -12.20
N VAL A 160 3.32 -25.20 -13.52
CA VAL A 160 4.48 -24.62 -14.21
C VAL A 160 4.01 -23.48 -15.09
N VAL A 161 4.50 -22.27 -14.77
CA VAL A 161 4.24 -21.04 -15.51
C VAL A 161 5.44 -20.73 -16.39
N ARG A 162 5.21 -20.50 -17.68
CA ARG A 162 6.23 -20.05 -18.64
C ARG A 162 5.94 -18.61 -19.04
N LEU A 163 6.90 -17.74 -18.88
CA LEU A 163 6.82 -16.32 -19.21
C LEU A 163 7.24 -16.07 -20.66
N LYS A 164 6.72 -15.00 -21.25
CA LYS A 164 7.15 -14.46 -22.56
C LYS A 164 8.55 -13.88 -22.47
N ALA A 165 8.83 -13.14 -21.39
CA ALA A 165 10.12 -12.54 -21.06
C ALA A 165 10.39 -12.69 -19.54
N ILE A 166 11.60 -12.35 -19.08
CA ILE A 166 11.87 -12.25 -17.65
C ILE A 166 11.08 -11.04 -17.11
N ASN A 167 10.38 -11.27 -16.00
CA ASN A 167 9.75 -10.21 -15.21
C ASN A 167 9.96 -10.56 -13.74
N ALA A 168 10.82 -9.81 -13.02
CA ALA A 168 11.14 -10.10 -11.62
C ALA A 168 10.04 -9.68 -10.64
N GLY A 169 9.08 -8.83 -11.05
CA GLY A 169 7.89 -8.45 -10.28
C GLY A 169 6.75 -9.46 -10.35
N ILE A 170 6.81 -10.43 -11.29
CA ILE A 170 5.72 -11.34 -11.67
C ILE A 170 5.08 -12.11 -10.51
N LEU A 171 5.81 -12.40 -9.43
CA LEU A 171 5.25 -13.12 -8.29
C LEU A 171 4.17 -12.29 -7.57
N GLY A 172 4.32 -10.98 -7.50
CA GLY A 172 3.31 -10.07 -6.95
C GLY A 172 2.04 -10.06 -7.79
N ASP A 173 2.21 -10.04 -9.11
CA ASP A 173 1.10 -9.99 -10.06
C ASP A 173 0.28 -11.29 -10.11
N LEU A 174 0.93 -12.44 -9.98
CA LEU A 174 0.26 -13.74 -10.14
C LEU A 174 -0.21 -14.35 -8.82
N ALA A 175 0.41 -14.02 -7.70
CA ALA A 175 0.33 -14.89 -6.53
C ALA A 175 -0.19 -14.22 -5.24
N GLY A 176 -0.38 -12.89 -5.26
CA GLY A 176 -0.84 -12.11 -4.12
C GLY A 176 -2.35 -11.83 -4.09
N ILE A 177 -2.75 -10.95 -3.17
CA ILE A 177 -4.05 -10.24 -3.17
C ILE A 177 -3.75 -8.75 -3.17
N GLY A 178 -4.35 -8.03 -4.11
CA GLY A 178 -4.19 -6.59 -4.29
C GLY A 178 -3.31 -6.24 -5.49
N GLY A 179 -3.40 -5.02 -5.96
CA GLY A 179 -2.78 -4.62 -7.22
C GLY A 179 -3.35 -5.42 -8.40
N SER A 180 -2.49 -6.07 -9.17
CA SER A 180 -2.84 -7.01 -10.23
C SER A 180 -2.93 -8.46 -9.75
N GLY A 181 -2.57 -8.74 -8.48
CA GLY A 181 -2.61 -10.08 -7.90
C GLY A 181 -4.03 -10.54 -7.60
N TYR A 182 -4.42 -11.70 -8.14
CA TYR A 182 -5.70 -12.35 -7.87
C TYR A 182 -5.47 -13.70 -7.20
N PRO A 183 -6.15 -13.99 -6.08
CA PRO A 183 -6.15 -15.34 -5.52
C PRO A 183 -6.84 -16.30 -6.50
N PRO A 184 -6.53 -17.61 -6.47
CA PRO A 184 -7.27 -18.61 -7.22
C PRO A 184 -8.78 -18.54 -6.94
N ILE A 185 -9.59 -18.65 -8.00
CA ILE A 185 -11.05 -18.71 -7.94
C ILE A 185 -11.55 -20.12 -8.26
N PRO A 186 -12.72 -20.56 -7.76
CA PRO A 186 -13.15 -21.96 -7.79
C PRO A 186 -13.51 -22.46 -9.21
N ALA A 187 -12.61 -23.20 -9.81
CA ALA A 187 -12.79 -23.75 -11.17
C ALA A 187 -14.04 -24.66 -11.26
N HIS A 188 -14.32 -25.45 -10.24
CA HIS A 188 -15.45 -26.38 -10.23
C HIS A 188 -16.82 -25.72 -10.31
N LEU A 189 -16.94 -24.43 -9.90
CA LEU A 189 -18.18 -23.66 -10.01
C LEU A 189 -18.22 -22.77 -11.25
N LEU A 190 -17.08 -22.27 -11.68
CA LEU A 190 -17.03 -21.14 -12.61
C LEU A 190 -16.60 -21.52 -14.03
N ALA A 191 -15.93 -22.67 -14.21
CA ALA A 191 -15.32 -23.03 -15.50
C ALA A 191 -16.33 -23.28 -16.63
N THR A 192 -17.59 -23.53 -16.32
CA THR A 192 -18.63 -23.73 -17.34
C THR A 192 -19.31 -22.43 -17.78
N LEU A 193 -19.04 -21.31 -17.10
CA LEU A 193 -19.65 -20.02 -17.43
C LEU A 193 -18.90 -19.36 -18.60
N PRO A 194 -19.62 -18.79 -19.58
CA PRO A 194 -19.00 -18.10 -20.72
C PRO A 194 -18.36 -16.77 -20.31
N SER A 195 -18.89 -16.13 -19.26
CA SER A 195 -18.35 -14.91 -18.64
C SER A 195 -18.63 -14.93 -17.14
N LEU A 196 -17.74 -14.31 -16.37
CA LEU A 196 -17.87 -14.18 -14.93
C LEU A 196 -18.45 -12.82 -14.49
N ASP A 197 -18.68 -11.87 -15.42
CA ASP A 197 -19.09 -10.50 -15.10
C ASP A 197 -20.40 -10.44 -14.28
N ARG A 198 -21.28 -11.41 -14.47
CA ARG A 198 -22.57 -11.50 -13.75
C ARG A 198 -22.73 -12.81 -12.97
N ALA A 199 -21.62 -13.47 -12.64
CA ALA A 199 -21.67 -14.69 -11.87
C ALA A 199 -22.22 -14.42 -10.47
N PRO A 200 -23.12 -15.25 -9.93
CA PRO A 200 -23.59 -15.13 -8.53
C PRO A 200 -22.46 -15.14 -7.51
N PHE A 201 -21.34 -15.76 -7.85
CA PHE A 201 -20.10 -15.76 -7.09
C PHE A 201 -19.60 -14.36 -6.74
N ASN A 202 -19.88 -13.34 -7.57
CA ASN A 202 -19.41 -11.96 -7.35
C ASN A 202 -20.05 -11.30 -6.11
N ALA A 203 -21.22 -11.79 -5.68
CA ALA A 203 -21.95 -11.30 -4.51
C ALA A 203 -22.01 -12.31 -3.36
N ALA A 204 -21.87 -13.61 -3.65
CA ALA A 204 -21.96 -14.69 -2.67
C ALA A 204 -20.89 -15.77 -2.95
N PRO A 205 -19.59 -15.43 -2.74
CA PRO A 205 -18.51 -16.37 -3.01
C PRO A 205 -18.43 -17.48 -1.95
N ILE A 206 -18.03 -18.68 -2.41
CA ILE A 206 -17.42 -19.65 -1.51
C ILE A 206 -16.00 -19.19 -1.16
N SER A 207 -15.49 -19.65 -0.02
CA SER A 207 -14.23 -19.15 0.55
C SER A 207 -13.14 -20.21 0.52
N SER A 208 -11.91 -19.81 0.27
CA SER A 208 -10.69 -20.58 0.55
C SER A 208 -9.90 -20.02 1.76
N GLY A 209 -10.26 -18.82 2.20
CA GLY A 209 -9.64 -18.07 3.30
C GLY A 209 -10.16 -18.47 4.68
N PRO A 210 -9.76 -17.72 5.72
CA PRO A 210 -10.07 -18.04 7.12
C PRO A 210 -11.55 -17.91 7.49
N PHE A 211 -12.32 -17.12 6.78
CA PHE A 211 -13.74 -16.88 7.05
C PHE A 211 -14.61 -17.13 5.84
N VAL A 212 -15.90 -17.37 6.07
CA VAL A 212 -16.94 -17.49 5.06
C VAL A 212 -17.95 -16.37 5.24
N LEU A 213 -18.44 -15.81 4.14
CA LEU A 213 -19.57 -14.88 4.16
C LEU A 213 -20.84 -15.64 4.53
N THR A 214 -21.54 -15.18 5.56
CA THR A 214 -22.83 -15.73 5.96
C THR A 214 -23.98 -14.84 5.55
N LYS A 215 -23.76 -13.52 5.44
CA LYS A 215 -24.78 -12.57 5.03
C LYS A 215 -24.14 -11.29 4.49
N TRP A 216 -24.73 -10.72 3.46
CA TRP A 216 -24.47 -9.37 2.99
C TRP A 216 -25.76 -8.55 3.03
N ASN A 217 -25.82 -7.59 3.93
CA ASN A 217 -26.87 -6.59 4.00
C ASN A 217 -26.37 -5.32 3.31
N HIS A 218 -26.70 -5.13 2.06
CA HIS A 218 -26.23 -3.99 1.26
C HIS A 218 -26.50 -2.66 1.95
N GLY A 219 -25.50 -1.79 1.96
CA GLY A 219 -25.51 -0.49 2.62
C GLY A 219 -25.46 -0.55 4.15
N ALA A 220 -25.31 -1.74 4.77
CA ALA A 220 -25.31 -1.88 6.22
C ALA A 220 -24.18 -2.76 6.77
N SER A 221 -24.06 -4.03 6.35
CA SER A 221 -23.01 -4.93 6.90
C SER A 221 -22.76 -6.17 6.05
N LEU A 222 -21.57 -6.74 6.23
CA LEU A 222 -21.22 -8.11 5.86
C LEU A 222 -20.92 -8.90 7.14
N GLU A 223 -21.46 -10.12 7.22
CA GLU A 223 -21.28 -11.02 8.37
C GLU A 223 -20.46 -12.24 7.97
N PHE A 224 -19.49 -12.58 8.79
CA PHE A 224 -18.57 -13.68 8.54
C PHE A 224 -18.50 -14.63 9.71
N ALA A 225 -18.35 -15.94 9.39
CA ALA A 225 -18.09 -17.01 10.34
C ALA A 225 -16.78 -17.74 9.98
N PRO A 226 -16.15 -18.48 10.90
CA PRO A 226 -14.98 -19.30 10.60
C PRO A 226 -15.21 -20.27 9.46
N ASN A 227 -14.24 -20.37 8.54
CA ASN A 227 -14.25 -21.42 7.52
C ASN A 227 -13.86 -22.76 8.15
N PRO A 228 -14.76 -23.78 8.18
CA PRO A 228 -14.47 -25.06 8.80
C PRO A 228 -13.36 -25.86 8.10
N TYR A 229 -13.06 -25.51 6.86
CA TYR A 229 -12.03 -26.18 6.05
C TYR A 229 -10.74 -25.37 5.93
N TYR A 230 -10.59 -24.28 6.72
CA TYR A 230 -9.38 -23.46 6.61
C TYR A 230 -8.13 -24.26 6.99
N TRP A 231 -7.16 -24.28 6.12
CA TRP A 231 -5.98 -25.15 6.22
C TRP A 231 -5.08 -24.88 7.43
N ARG A 232 -5.11 -23.67 7.99
CA ARG A 232 -4.37 -23.32 9.23
C ARG A 232 -5.13 -23.72 10.50
N GLY A 233 -6.31 -24.32 10.37
CA GLY A 233 -7.22 -24.60 11.49
C GLY A 233 -8.22 -23.48 11.74
N ALA A 234 -9.08 -23.66 12.74
CA ALA A 234 -10.12 -22.70 13.05
C ALA A 234 -9.52 -21.36 13.51
N PRO A 235 -9.96 -20.23 12.93
CA PRO A 235 -9.62 -18.90 13.43
C PRO A 235 -10.02 -18.70 14.89
N GLY A 236 -9.36 -17.75 15.56
CA GLY A 236 -9.68 -17.45 16.97
C GLY A 236 -11.00 -16.70 17.17
N LEU A 237 -11.46 -15.97 16.15
CA LEU A 237 -12.76 -15.29 16.15
C LEU A 237 -13.86 -16.25 15.70
N GLN A 238 -15.04 -16.12 16.31
CA GLN A 238 -16.24 -16.90 15.96
C GLN A 238 -17.17 -16.12 15.01
N GLN A 239 -17.04 -14.80 14.99
CA GLN A 239 -17.82 -13.92 14.13
C GLN A 239 -17.02 -12.65 13.81
N ILE A 240 -17.16 -12.14 12.59
CA ILE A 240 -16.78 -10.78 12.21
C ILE A 240 -18.00 -10.10 11.61
N SER A 241 -18.34 -8.91 12.12
CA SER A 241 -19.32 -8.00 11.54
C SER A 241 -18.57 -6.82 10.92
N TYR A 242 -18.56 -6.73 9.60
CA TYR A 242 -17.99 -5.60 8.85
C TYR A 242 -19.11 -4.63 8.55
N ARG A 243 -19.16 -3.51 9.28
CA ARG A 243 -20.26 -2.52 9.25
C ARG A 243 -19.89 -1.39 8.30
N ILE A 244 -20.84 -1.06 7.42
CA ILE A 244 -20.70 0.00 6.42
C ILE A 244 -21.25 1.30 7.03
N ILE A 245 -20.36 2.25 7.32
CA ILE A 245 -20.68 3.52 8.00
C ILE A 245 -20.00 4.66 7.24
N PRO A 246 -20.61 5.19 6.17
CA PRO A 246 -19.94 6.17 5.29
C PRO A 246 -19.55 7.49 5.94
N ASN A 247 -20.16 7.83 7.07
CA ASN A 247 -19.90 9.09 7.76
C ASN A 247 -18.84 8.89 8.86
N SER A 248 -17.71 9.60 8.78
CA SER A 248 -16.60 9.50 9.73
C SER A 248 -16.96 9.96 11.15
N GLU A 249 -17.89 10.91 11.32
CA GLU A 249 -18.37 11.34 12.64
C GLU A 249 -19.25 10.26 13.29
N THR A 250 -19.96 9.48 12.49
CA THR A 250 -20.70 8.30 12.97
C THR A 250 -19.72 7.21 13.39
N LEU A 251 -18.67 6.93 12.61
CA LEU A 251 -17.61 5.99 12.98
C LEU A 251 -16.94 6.40 14.31
N LEU A 252 -16.61 7.69 14.46
CA LEU A 252 -16.08 8.23 15.71
C LEU A 252 -17.07 8.05 16.88
N SER A 253 -18.36 8.27 16.65
CA SER A 253 -19.39 8.04 17.67
C SER A 253 -19.50 6.57 18.06
N GLU A 254 -19.49 5.65 17.09
CA GLU A 254 -19.65 4.22 17.35
C GLU A 254 -18.44 3.58 18.04
N ILE A 255 -17.21 4.00 17.73
CA ILE A 255 -16.05 3.54 18.50
C ILE A 255 -16.07 4.09 19.93
N ARG A 256 -16.56 5.33 20.14
CA ARG A 256 -16.72 5.95 21.46
C ARG A 256 -17.80 5.30 22.31
N THR A 257 -18.91 4.86 21.68
CA THR A 257 -20.01 4.15 22.37
C THR A 257 -19.78 2.65 22.42
N HIS A 258 -18.64 2.17 21.88
CA HIS A 258 -18.27 0.76 21.84
C HIS A 258 -19.20 -0.14 21.00
N GLU A 259 -19.85 0.43 19.99
CA GLU A 259 -20.65 -0.30 19.00
C GLU A 259 -19.79 -0.99 17.94
N ILE A 260 -18.56 -0.52 17.75
CA ILE A 260 -17.52 -1.15 16.95
C ILE A 260 -16.24 -1.36 17.76
N ASP A 261 -15.43 -2.36 17.38
CA ASP A 261 -14.16 -2.69 18.00
C ASP A 261 -12.97 -2.16 17.21
N VAL A 262 -13.14 -1.95 15.92
CA VAL A 262 -12.13 -1.39 15.02
C VAL A 262 -12.79 -0.30 14.18
N TYR A 263 -12.20 0.89 14.19
CA TYR A 263 -12.42 1.93 13.19
C TYR A 263 -11.16 1.98 12.34
N ASP A 264 -11.20 1.38 11.17
CA ASP A 264 -10.12 1.47 10.20
C ASP A 264 -10.07 2.89 9.59
N SER A 265 -9.00 3.27 8.96
CA SER A 265 -8.89 4.54 8.20
C SER A 265 -9.36 5.79 8.95
N VAL A 266 -8.90 5.96 10.21
CA VAL A 266 -9.22 7.12 11.07
C VAL A 266 -8.83 8.43 10.39
N SER A 267 -9.77 9.39 10.37
CA SER A 267 -9.49 10.74 9.89
C SER A 267 -8.52 11.47 10.82
N GLU A 268 -7.54 12.18 10.26
CA GLU A 268 -6.44 12.83 11.00
C GLU A 268 -6.95 13.79 12.10
N ASN A 269 -8.02 14.55 11.84
CA ASN A 269 -8.63 15.47 12.79
C ASN A 269 -9.26 14.78 14.01
N GLN A 270 -9.55 13.47 13.93
CA GLN A 270 -10.18 12.69 15.01
C GLN A 270 -9.15 11.97 15.90
N ILE A 271 -7.87 11.86 15.47
CA ILE A 271 -6.83 11.13 16.20
C ILE A 271 -6.64 11.67 17.63
N GLY A 272 -6.73 12.99 17.81
CA GLY A 272 -6.58 13.64 19.12
C GLY A 272 -7.64 13.17 20.12
N GLU A 273 -8.89 13.12 19.72
CA GLU A 273 -10.00 12.63 20.54
C GLU A 273 -9.89 11.14 20.81
N LEU A 274 -9.66 10.34 19.79
CA LEU A 274 -9.56 8.88 19.89
C LEU A 274 -8.47 8.42 20.86
N LYS A 275 -7.35 9.14 20.96
CA LYS A 275 -6.28 8.86 21.93
C LYS A 275 -6.71 9.01 23.39
N THR A 276 -7.81 9.69 23.66
CA THR A 276 -8.33 9.89 25.02
C THR A 276 -9.30 8.80 25.47
N LEU A 277 -9.75 7.94 24.54
CA LEU A 277 -10.75 6.91 24.82
C LEU A 277 -10.13 5.74 25.62
N SER A 278 -10.78 5.40 26.74
CA SER A 278 -10.40 4.25 27.55
C SER A 278 -10.72 2.94 26.81
N GLY A 279 -9.83 1.96 26.86
CA GLY A 279 -10.03 0.67 26.22
C GLY A 279 -9.85 0.67 24.69
N VAL A 280 -9.42 1.80 24.11
CA VAL A 280 -9.10 1.94 22.69
C VAL A 280 -7.61 2.29 22.54
N THR A 281 -6.94 1.65 21.59
CA THR A 281 -5.56 1.97 21.20
C THR A 281 -5.52 2.50 19.79
N ILE A 282 -4.65 3.49 19.53
CA ILE A 282 -4.40 3.95 18.16
C ILE A 282 -3.25 3.16 17.57
N SER A 283 -3.57 2.37 16.56
CA SER A 283 -2.60 1.72 15.70
C SER A 283 -2.14 2.71 14.63
N LYS A 284 -0.83 2.82 14.43
CA LYS A 284 -0.23 3.66 13.38
C LYS A 284 0.71 2.80 12.55
N HIS A 285 0.62 2.91 11.24
CA HIS A 285 1.61 2.34 10.33
C HIS A 285 1.79 3.22 9.10
N LEU A 286 2.93 3.08 8.44
CA LEU A 286 3.18 3.75 7.17
C LEU A 286 2.46 2.99 6.06
N SER A 287 1.61 3.67 5.30
CA SER A 287 0.96 3.08 4.12
C SER A 287 1.82 3.28 2.87
N ALA A 288 1.48 2.56 1.81
CA ALA A 288 2.11 2.72 0.50
C ALA A 288 1.56 3.92 -0.30
N ASN A 289 0.70 4.73 0.32
CA ASN A 289 0.17 5.94 -0.28
C ASN A 289 1.13 7.12 -0.09
N TRP A 290 1.39 7.86 -1.14
CA TRP A 290 2.26 9.03 -1.10
C TRP A 290 1.69 10.17 -1.94
N ARG A 291 1.94 11.40 -1.47
CA ARG A 291 1.47 12.61 -2.14
C ARG A 291 2.60 13.28 -2.88
N ARG A 292 2.29 13.83 -4.06
CA ARG A 292 3.25 14.52 -4.91
C ARG A 292 2.68 15.80 -5.52
N LEU A 293 3.57 16.72 -5.88
CA LEU A 293 3.35 17.70 -6.92
C LEU A 293 4.11 17.23 -8.16
N GLN A 294 3.40 16.66 -9.14
CA GLN A 294 4.00 16.18 -10.37
C GLN A 294 3.93 17.24 -11.46
N PHE A 295 4.98 17.35 -12.24
CA PHE A 295 5.12 18.28 -13.35
C PHE A 295 4.94 17.58 -14.70
N ASN A 296 4.30 18.26 -15.64
CA ASN A 296 4.40 17.91 -17.05
C ASN A 296 5.70 18.48 -17.63
N CYS A 297 6.73 17.66 -17.70
CA CYS A 297 8.07 18.04 -18.13
C CYS A 297 8.17 18.44 -19.61
N ALA A 298 7.12 18.19 -20.42
CA ALA A 298 7.04 18.62 -21.80
C ALA A 298 6.60 20.09 -21.94
N LYS A 299 6.10 20.72 -20.87
CA LYS A 299 5.70 22.14 -20.90
C LYS A 299 6.93 23.05 -20.92
N PRO A 300 6.97 24.09 -21.78
CA PRO A 300 8.14 24.97 -21.93
C PRO A 300 8.64 25.56 -20.60
N GLN A 301 7.72 25.99 -19.72
CA GLN A 301 8.05 26.59 -18.42
C GLN A 301 8.64 25.57 -17.44
N LEU A 302 8.26 24.31 -17.57
CA LEU A 302 8.60 23.20 -16.67
C LEU A 302 9.62 22.22 -17.28
N SER A 303 10.11 22.46 -18.49
CA SER A 303 11.05 21.55 -19.18
C SER A 303 12.46 21.55 -18.56
N ASP A 304 12.89 22.70 -18.01
CA ASP A 304 14.20 22.81 -17.35
C ASP A 304 14.14 22.26 -15.91
N PRO A 305 14.93 21.24 -15.55
CA PRO A 305 14.93 20.69 -14.20
C PRO A 305 15.31 21.70 -13.10
N ARG A 306 16.05 22.77 -13.44
CA ARG A 306 16.38 23.84 -12.48
C ARG A 306 15.13 24.61 -12.03
N VAL A 307 14.15 24.80 -12.92
CA VAL A 307 12.87 25.43 -12.56
C VAL A 307 12.09 24.52 -11.62
N ARG A 308 12.03 23.21 -11.89
CA ARG A 308 11.32 22.25 -11.03
C ARG A 308 12.00 22.10 -9.67
N LEU A 309 13.35 22.12 -9.64
CA LEU A 309 14.11 22.13 -8.39
C LEU A 309 13.86 23.44 -7.60
N ALA A 310 13.80 24.59 -8.29
CA ALA A 310 13.48 25.86 -7.63
C ALA A 310 12.06 25.83 -7.01
N ILE A 311 11.11 25.15 -7.63
CA ILE A 311 9.77 24.95 -7.04
C ILE A 311 9.86 24.03 -5.81
N ALA A 312 10.66 22.95 -5.89
CA ALA A 312 10.84 22.00 -4.80
C ALA A 312 11.48 22.65 -3.55
N GLU A 313 12.49 23.51 -3.75
CA GLU A 313 13.20 24.23 -2.67
C GLU A 313 12.50 25.53 -2.24
N GLY A 314 11.64 26.07 -3.09
CA GLY A 314 10.98 27.37 -2.86
C GLY A 314 9.66 27.28 -2.10
N VAL A 315 9.14 26.09 -1.87
CA VAL A 315 7.92 25.85 -1.10
C VAL A 315 8.27 25.18 0.24
N ASP A 316 7.74 25.74 1.34
CA ASP A 316 7.94 25.17 2.68
C ASP A 316 6.98 23.97 2.91
N TRP A 317 7.42 22.82 2.37
CA TRP A 317 6.67 21.56 2.47
C TRP A 317 6.55 21.08 3.91
N ASP A 318 7.55 21.34 4.77
CA ASP A 318 7.52 20.96 6.18
C ASP A 318 6.50 21.78 6.97
N TRP A 319 6.39 23.07 6.68
CA TRP A 319 5.34 23.90 7.26
C TRP A 319 3.95 23.44 6.79
N MET A 320 3.78 23.16 5.50
CA MET A 320 2.52 22.67 4.95
C MET A 320 2.11 21.35 5.59
N LEU A 321 3.05 20.42 5.74
CA LEU A 321 2.80 19.13 6.37
C LEU A 321 2.32 19.30 7.82
N ARG A 322 2.99 20.15 8.60
CA ARG A 322 2.62 20.39 10.00
C ARG A 322 1.31 21.15 10.17
N THR A 323 1.05 22.13 9.30
CA THR A 323 -0.04 23.10 9.53
C THR A 323 -1.32 22.72 8.78
N ILE A 324 -1.21 22.25 7.53
CA ILE A 324 -2.36 21.92 6.68
C ILE A 324 -2.72 20.43 6.82
N PHE A 325 -1.71 19.56 6.92
CA PHE A 325 -1.87 18.10 7.03
C PHE A 325 -1.61 17.59 8.46
N HIS A 326 -1.71 18.45 9.45
CA HIS A 326 -1.66 18.15 10.89
C HIS A 326 -0.40 17.45 11.41
N GLY A 327 0.63 17.23 10.58
CA GLY A 327 1.92 16.64 10.97
C GLY A 327 1.88 15.15 11.31
N TYR A 328 0.85 14.44 10.88
CA TYR A 328 0.71 13.01 11.13
C TYR A 328 1.46 12.13 10.11
N ASP A 329 1.83 12.69 8.98
CA ASP A 329 2.50 12.01 7.86
C ASP A 329 4.02 12.20 7.86
N GLU A 330 4.75 11.48 7.01
CA GLU A 330 6.20 11.48 6.95
C GLU A 330 6.70 12.09 5.63
N ARG A 331 7.66 13.04 5.70
CA ARG A 331 8.25 13.64 4.48
C ARG A 331 8.78 12.57 3.54
N ALA A 332 8.41 12.66 2.26
CA ALA A 332 8.88 11.78 1.20
C ALA A 332 10.07 12.37 0.44
N ALA A 333 10.96 11.51 -0.03
CA ALA A 333 12.10 11.86 -0.88
C ALA A 333 12.10 11.09 -2.21
N SER A 334 11.31 10.04 -2.31
CA SER A 334 11.17 9.16 -3.48
C SER A 334 9.79 8.54 -3.49
N ASP A 335 9.45 7.80 -4.52
CA ASP A 335 8.25 6.98 -4.61
C ASP A 335 8.45 5.54 -4.08
N VAL A 336 9.64 5.21 -3.58
CA VAL A 336 9.89 3.93 -2.92
C VAL A 336 9.68 4.07 -1.43
N VAL A 337 8.73 3.32 -0.88
CA VAL A 337 8.37 3.34 0.55
C VAL A 337 9.62 3.17 1.43
N PRO A 338 9.83 3.99 2.49
CA PRO A 338 10.99 3.91 3.35
C PRO A 338 11.26 2.53 3.99
N THR A 339 10.22 1.73 4.19
CA THR A 339 10.31 0.36 4.70
C THR A 339 10.67 -0.68 3.64
N SER A 340 10.66 -0.30 2.35
CA SER A 340 11.00 -1.21 1.24
C SER A 340 12.46 -1.64 1.28
N TRP A 341 12.72 -2.88 0.86
CA TRP A 341 14.06 -3.40 0.66
C TRP A 341 14.90 -2.60 -0.36
N ALA A 342 14.26 -1.82 -1.22
CA ALA A 342 14.90 -0.98 -2.24
C ALA A 342 14.87 0.52 -1.89
N ALA A 343 14.45 0.90 -0.69
CA ALA A 343 14.42 2.31 -0.28
C ALA A 343 15.77 3.00 -0.54
N PRO A 344 15.80 4.09 -1.32
CA PRO A 344 17.03 4.80 -1.63
C PRO A 344 17.49 5.66 -0.46
N PRO A 345 18.80 5.87 -0.27
CA PRO A 345 19.33 6.74 0.79
C PRO A 345 19.27 8.22 0.37
N ILE A 346 18.08 8.69 -0.03
CA ILE A 346 17.82 10.04 -0.51
C ILE A 346 17.04 10.81 0.55
N LYS A 347 17.28 12.12 0.65
CA LYS A 347 16.56 13.03 1.57
C LYS A 347 15.64 13.96 0.78
N PRO A 348 14.53 14.42 1.38
CA PRO A 348 13.71 15.46 0.78
C PRO A 348 14.51 16.74 0.49
N TRP A 349 14.11 17.50 -0.54
CA TRP A 349 14.72 18.79 -0.81
C TRP A 349 14.48 19.75 0.37
N PRO A 350 15.51 20.55 0.76
CA PRO A 350 15.36 21.53 1.83
C PRO A 350 14.49 22.71 1.36
N TYR A 351 13.91 23.43 2.30
CA TYR A 351 13.33 24.74 2.02
C TYR A 351 14.43 25.80 1.98
N ASP A 352 14.76 26.30 0.77
CA ASP A 352 15.75 27.36 0.53
C ASP A 352 15.27 28.28 -0.60
N PRO A 353 14.42 29.27 -0.31
CA PRO A 353 13.89 30.17 -1.31
C PRO A 353 14.97 31.03 -1.99
N ASP A 354 16.12 31.25 -1.35
CA ASP A 354 17.22 31.99 -1.98
C ASP A 354 18.01 31.11 -2.96
N ALA A 355 18.19 29.82 -2.66
CA ALA A 355 18.68 28.86 -3.66
C ALA A 355 17.70 28.75 -4.84
N ALA A 356 16.40 28.68 -4.57
CA ALA A 356 15.37 28.67 -5.61
C ALA A 356 15.47 29.88 -6.55
N LYS A 357 15.65 31.11 -6.02
CA LYS A 357 15.86 32.30 -6.84
C LYS A 357 17.12 32.18 -7.71
N ARG A 358 18.24 31.73 -7.14
CA ARG A 358 19.50 31.51 -7.89
C ARG A 358 19.33 30.50 -9.03
N LEU A 359 18.59 29.43 -8.80
CA LEU A 359 18.28 28.41 -9.83
C LEU A 359 17.47 29.00 -10.98
N LEU A 360 16.47 29.85 -10.68
CA LEU A 360 15.66 30.54 -11.69
C LEU A 360 16.49 31.52 -12.48
N ASP A 361 17.35 32.30 -11.82
CA ASP A 361 18.28 33.23 -12.48
C ASP A 361 19.24 32.47 -13.42
N ALA A 362 19.84 31.38 -12.94
CA ALA A 362 20.72 30.53 -13.74
C ALA A 362 19.99 29.83 -14.91
N ALA A 363 18.69 29.62 -14.79
CA ALA A 363 17.84 29.09 -15.86
C ALA A 363 17.41 30.18 -16.87
N GLY A 364 17.76 31.46 -16.62
CA GLY A 364 17.49 32.58 -17.49
C GLY A 364 16.10 33.22 -17.32
N TRP A 365 15.44 32.98 -16.19
CA TRP A 365 14.17 33.59 -15.82
C TRP A 365 14.41 34.87 -15.03
N THR A 366 14.30 36.03 -15.66
CA THR A 366 14.57 37.37 -15.08
C THR A 366 13.32 37.97 -14.46
N VAL A 367 13.49 38.68 -13.35
CA VAL A 367 12.40 39.37 -12.65
C VAL A 367 12.03 40.63 -13.39
N GLY A 368 10.75 40.80 -13.73
CA GLY A 368 10.20 42.02 -14.35
C GLY A 368 9.86 43.12 -13.33
N ALA A 369 9.41 44.28 -13.83
CA ALA A 369 9.01 45.42 -13.00
C ALA A 369 7.79 45.12 -12.09
N ASP A 370 6.98 44.13 -12.45
CA ASP A 370 5.83 43.62 -11.71
C ASP A 370 6.21 42.58 -10.63
N GLY A 371 7.52 42.28 -10.51
CA GLY A 371 8.02 41.24 -9.59
C GLY A 371 7.88 39.80 -10.12
N MET A 372 7.32 39.62 -11.32
CA MET A 372 7.14 38.30 -11.92
C MET A 372 8.31 37.97 -12.85
N ARG A 373 8.59 36.68 -13.02
CA ARG A 373 9.69 36.22 -13.88
C ARG A 373 9.22 35.93 -15.28
N ALA A 374 10.09 36.29 -16.25
CA ALA A 374 9.89 35.97 -17.65
C ALA A 374 11.20 35.57 -18.33
N LYS A 375 11.10 34.79 -19.41
CA LYS A 375 12.22 34.38 -20.25
C LYS A 375 11.80 34.50 -21.72
N ASN A 376 12.52 35.29 -22.52
CA ASN A 376 12.21 35.53 -23.94
C ASN A 376 10.74 35.95 -24.16
N GLY A 377 10.21 36.82 -23.29
CA GLY A 377 8.83 37.31 -23.36
C GLY A 377 7.77 36.33 -22.83
N MET A 378 8.13 35.10 -22.48
CA MET A 378 7.23 34.12 -21.90
C MET A 378 7.23 34.26 -20.36
N PRO A 379 6.07 34.47 -19.71
CA PRO A 379 5.99 34.51 -18.26
C PRO A 379 6.24 33.14 -17.64
N LEU A 380 6.85 33.11 -16.45
CA LEU A 380 6.95 31.90 -15.65
C LEU A 380 5.62 31.67 -14.93
N ALA A 381 4.70 31.04 -15.64
CA ALA A 381 3.36 30.77 -15.20
C ALA A 381 2.96 29.32 -15.55
N PHE A 382 2.32 28.63 -14.64
CA PHE A 382 1.79 27.28 -14.87
C PHE A 382 0.59 27.01 -13.96
N SER A 383 -0.18 25.99 -14.30
CA SER A 383 -1.35 25.58 -13.50
C SER A 383 -1.05 24.36 -12.62
N VAL A 384 -1.71 24.30 -11.46
CA VAL A 384 -1.81 23.08 -10.65
C VAL A 384 -3.24 22.58 -10.62
N SER A 385 -3.41 21.26 -10.64
CA SER A 385 -4.72 20.60 -10.59
C SER A 385 -4.74 19.56 -9.49
N THR A 386 -5.83 19.55 -8.70
CA THR A 386 -6.14 18.50 -7.74
C THR A 386 -7.63 18.14 -7.80
N THR A 387 -8.03 17.16 -7.01
CA THR A 387 -9.43 16.87 -6.76
C THR A 387 -9.89 17.65 -5.52
N PRO A 388 -10.96 18.45 -5.58
CA PRO A 388 -11.34 19.36 -4.48
C PRO A 388 -12.04 18.64 -3.32
N ALA A 389 -12.15 17.31 -3.36
CA ALA A 389 -12.85 16.52 -2.34
C ALA A 389 -12.27 16.66 -0.92
N LYS A 390 -10.97 16.96 -0.79
CA LYS A 390 -10.30 17.22 0.49
C LYS A 390 -9.89 18.69 0.58
N GLN A 391 -10.42 19.40 1.58
CA GLN A 391 -10.12 20.82 1.80
C GLN A 391 -8.62 21.09 1.99
N ALA A 392 -7.88 20.20 2.63
CA ALA A 392 -6.44 20.32 2.80
C ALA A 392 -5.68 20.43 1.46
N ASN A 393 -6.14 19.75 0.41
CA ASN A 393 -5.53 19.85 -0.91
C ASN A 393 -5.66 21.27 -1.48
N VAL A 394 -6.88 21.83 -1.39
CA VAL A 394 -7.17 23.20 -1.88
C VAL A 394 -6.38 24.24 -1.08
N GLN A 395 -6.28 24.06 0.24
CA GLN A 395 -5.47 24.93 1.09
C GLN A 395 -3.98 24.86 0.73
N ALA A 396 -3.47 23.66 0.43
CA ALA A 396 -2.10 23.46 -0.01
C ALA A 396 -1.81 24.17 -1.34
N GLU A 397 -2.72 24.12 -2.31
CA GLU A 397 -2.58 24.84 -3.58
C GLU A 397 -2.51 26.36 -3.38
N VAL A 398 -3.39 26.91 -2.54
CA VAL A 398 -3.36 28.34 -2.20
C VAL A 398 -2.05 28.72 -1.52
N GLN A 399 -1.54 27.89 -0.63
CA GLN A 399 -0.25 28.12 0.03
C GLN A 399 0.92 28.04 -0.95
N MET A 400 0.93 27.06 -1.85
CA MET A 400 1.93 26.98 -2.93
C MET A 400 1.88 28.24 -3.83
N GLN A 401 0.69 28.69 -4.20
CA GLN A 401 0.51 29.90 -5.00
C GLN A 401 1.12 31.14 -4.32
N GLN A 402 0.89 31.32 -3.03
CA GLN A 402 1.44 32.43 -2.26
C GLN A 402 2.97 32.39 -2.19
N GLN A 403 3.54 31.22 -1.87
CA GLN A 403 4.99 31.07 -1.73
C GLN A 403 5.70 31.20 -3.09
N LEU A 404 5.20 30.59 -4.16
CA LEU A 404 5.77 30.69 -5.49
C LEU A 404 5.71 32.11 -6.05
N ARG A 405 4.69 32.90 -5.69
CA ARG A 405 4.62 34.33 -6.07
C ARG A 405 5.80 35.11 -5.50
N THR A 406 6.33 34.79 -4.33
CA THR A 406 7.52 35.46 -3.75
C THR A 406 8.80 35.17 -4.52
N LEU A 407 8.80 34.12 -5.34
CA LEU A 407 9.87 33.77 -6.27
C LEU A 407 9.66 34.37 -7.67
N GLY A 408 8.55 35.08 -7.91
CA GLY A 408 8.17 35.62 -9.21
C GLY A 408 7.52 34.57 -10.13
N ILE A 409 6.95 33.50 -9.59
CA ILE A 409 6.25 32.45 -10.32
C ILE A 409 4.74 32.63 -10.16
N ALA A 410 3.98 32.60 -11.25
CA ALA A 410 2.53 32.61 -11.23
C ALA A 410 1.97 31.18 -11.24
N LEU A 411 1.26 30.80 -10.19
CA LEU A 411 0.55 29.52 -10.13
C LEU A 411 -0.95 29.76 -10.30
N GLU A 412 -1.57 29.08 -11.26
CA GLU A 412 -3.01 29.08 -11.48
C GLU A 412 -3.62 27.79 -10.91
N ILE A 413 -4.70 27.89 -10.13
CA ILE A 413 -5.40 26.72 -9.58
C ILE A 413 -6.52 26.32 -10.55
N LYS A 414 -6.44 25.08 -11.08
CA LYS A 414 -7.40 24.49 -12.03
C LYS A 414 -7.84 23.10 -11.57
N ASN A 415 -8.82 23.05 -10.69
CA ASN A 415 -9.28 21.80 -10.10
C ASN A 415 -10.39 21.13 -10.92
N TYR A 416 -10.41 19.81 -10.89
CA TYR A 416 -11.35 18.98 -11.62
C TYR A 416 -11.95 17.91 -10.70
N PRO A 417 -13.20 17.46 -10.94
CA PRO A 417 -13.72 16.22 -10.36
C PRO A 417 -12.80 15.04 -10.69
N THR A 418 -12.71 14.08 -9.77
CA THR A 418 -11.79 12.92 -9.88
C THR A 418 -11.98 12.15 -11.19
N ASN A 419 -13.23 11.87 -11.55
CA ASN A 419 -13.58 11.15 -12.77
C ASN A 419 -13.22 11.89 -14.07
N LEU A 420 -13.06 13.22 -14.03
CA LEU A 420 -12.62 13.99 -15.17
C LEU A 420 -11.09 14.13 -15.19
N LEU A 421 -10.47 14.38 -14.03
CA LEU A 421 -9.01 14.58 -13.93
C LEU A 421 -8.25 13.33 -14.41
N PHE A 422 -8.69 12.14 -13.98
CA PHE A 422 -8.08 10.85 -14.28
C PHE A 422 -8.78 10.07 -15.41
N ALA A 423 -9.71 10.68 -16.14
CA ALA A 423 -10.27 10.03 -17.33
C ALA A 423 -9.19 9.75 -18.37
N HIS A 424 -9.34 8.68 -19.14
CA HIS A 424 -8.39 8.33 -20.19
C HIS A 424 -8.21 9.47 -21.24
N ASP A 425 -9.28 10.21 -21.52
CA ASP A 425 -9.29 11.43 -22.35
C ASP A 425 -9.19 12.72 -21.51
N GLY A 426 -8.95 12.59 -20.21
CA GLY A 426 -8.83 13.70 -19.25
C GLY A 426 -7.52 14.47 -19.36
N PRO A 427 -7.37 15.56 -18.58
CA PRO A 427 -6.21 16.44 -18.67
C PRO A 427 -4.88 15.73 -18.49
N ILE A 428 -4.76 14.82 -17.51
CA ILE A 428 -3.50 14.14 -17.15
C ILE A 428 -3.01 13.26 -18.31
N TYR A 429 -3.85 12.33 -18.78
CA TYR A 429 -3.45 11.36 -19.81
C TYR A 429 -3.35 11.94 -21.22
N THR A 430 -3.89 13.13 -21.44
CA THR A 430 -3.76 13.86 -22.72
C THR A 430 -2.68 14.95 -22.71
N GLY A 431 -1.97 15.15 -21.58
CA GLY A 431 -0.95 16.18 -21.42
C GLY A 431 -1.50 17.62 -21.41
N ARG A 432 -2.82 17.80 -21.20
CA ARG A 432 -3.50 19.10 -21.12
C ARG A 432 -3.49 19.67 -19.69
N TYR A 433 -2.43 19.44 -18.97
CA TYR A 433 -2.19 19.96 -17.62
C TYR A 433 -0.74 20.43 -17.53
N ASP A 434 -0.40 21.26 -16.54
CA ASP A 434 0.98 21.70 -16.31
C ASP A 434 1.58 21.02 -15.08
N SER A 435 0.84 20.97 -13.97
CA SER A 435 1.20 20.17 -12.79
C SER A 435 -0.04 19.62 -12.10
N GLU A 436 0.14 18.57 -11.32
CA GLU A 436 -0.91 17.94 -10.51
C GLU A 436 -0.46 17.73 -9.07
N PHE A 437 -1.38 17.94 -8.12
CA PHE A 437 -1.16 17.67 -6.71
C PHE A 437 -2.06 16.52 -6.26
N THR A 438 -1.52 15.31 -6.34
CA THR A 438 -2.29 14.06 -6.22
C THR A 438 -1.64 13.08 -5.25
N ILE A 439 -2.34 11.99 -4.97
CA ILE A 439 -1.85 10.86 -4.20
C ILE A 439 -1.69 9.67 -5.13
N GLU A 440 -0.65 8.88 -4.89
CA GLU A 440 -0.37 7.62 -5.57
C GLU A 440 -0.23 6.50 -4.55
N THR A 441 -0.38 5.26 -5.03
CA THR A 441 -0.21 4.05 -4.22
C THR A 441 0.75 3.10 -4.93
N ASN A 442 1.80 2.67 -4.23
CA ASN A 442 2.77 1.73 -4.78
C ASN A 442 2.54 0.31 -4.24
N GLY A 443 2.98 -0.68 -5.01
CA GLY A 443 3.01 -2.08 -4.58
C GLY A 443 4.25 -2.41 -3.74
N PRO A 444 4.33 -3.64 -3.19
CA PRO A 444 5.50 -4.12 -2.46
C PRO A 444 6.75 -4.32 -3.32
N ASP A 445 6.58 -4.62 -4.60
CA ASP A 445 7.69 -4.59 -5.56
C ASP A 445 7.94 -3.12 -5.95
N PRO A 446 9.17 -2.63 -5.90
CA PRO A 446 9.50 -1.23 -6.23
C PRO A 446 9.54 -0.97 -7.73
N ASP A 447 8.91 -1.81 -8.54
CA ASP A 447 8.77 -1.58 -9.98
C ASP A 447 7.96 -0.31 -10.23
N ASN A 448 8.62 0.67 -10.81
CA ASN A 448 8.06 1.97 -11.19
C ASN A 448 8.30 2.28 -12.69
N GLU A 449 8.68 1.27 -13.51
CA GLU A 449 8.92 1.46 -14.95
C GLU A 449 7.72 2.13 -15.63
N GLY A 450 6.50 1.70 -15.30
CA GLY A 450 5.27 2.25 -15.83
C GLY A 450 5.03 3.73 -15.52
N ALA A 451 5.56 4.22 -14.39
CA ALA A 451 5.38 5.60 -13.95
C ALA A 451 6.43 6.57 -14.52
N TRP A 452 7.67 6.12 -14.75
CA TRP A 452 8.78 7.02 -15.07
C TRP A 452 9.48 6.76 -16.40
N SER A 453 9.39 5.55 -16.96
CA SER A 453 10.03 5.25 -18.24
C SER A 453 9.36 5.99 -19.42
N GLU A 454 10.16 6.54 -20.33
CA GLU A 454 9.66 7.17 -21.55
C GLU A 454 8.85 6.22 -22.47
N ARG A 455 9.01 4.90 -22.30
CA ARG A 455 8.25 3.87 -23.01
C ARG A 455 6.76 3.86 -22.64
N PHE A 456 6.43 4.40 -21.46
CA PHE A 456 5.09 4.40 -20.88
C PHE A 456 4.45 5.79 -20.81
N ILE A 457 4.94 6.75 -21.62
CA ILE A 457 4.24 8.03 -21.80
C ILE A 457 2.87 7.77 -22.46
N PRO A 458 1.79 8.40 -21.98
CA PRO A 458 0.45 8.26 -22.57
C PRO A 458 0.43 8.46 -24.10
N PRO A 459 -0.38 7.70 -24.87
CA PRO A 459 -1.44 6.80 -24.37
C PRO A 459 -0.95 5.38 -24.07
N VAL A 460 0.35 5.09 -24.12
CA VAL A 460 0.91 3.72 -23.95
C VAL A 460 0.89 3.28 -22.49
N GLY A 461 1.11 4.20 -21.56
CA GLY A 461 1.19 3.88 -20.13
C GLY A 461 0.94 5.09 -19.23
N ALA A 462 1.50 5.04 -18.01
CA ALA A 462 1.19 5.96 -16.91
C ALA A 462 2.30 6.98 -16.60
N ASN A 463 3.34 7.12 -17.44
CA ASN A 463 4.33 8.20 -17.27
C ASN A 463 3.69 9.57 -17.64
N THR A 464 2.80 10.01 -16.79
CA THR A 464 2.10 11.29 -16.95
C THR A 464 3.01 12.49 -16.69
N SER A 465 4.22 12.30 -16.14
CA SER A 465 5.21 13.38 -16.05
C SER A 465 5.76 13.83 -17.41
N TRP A 466 5.55 13.04 -18.46
CA TRP A 466 6.07 13.28 -19.82
C TRP A 466 7.61 13.41 -19.84
N LEU A 467 8.28 13.00 -18.78
CA LEU A 467 9.73 13.00 -18.69
C LEU A 467 10.31 11.98 -19.67
N ARG A 468 11.35 12.37 -20.40
CA ARG A 468 12.14 11.49 -21.25
C ARG A 468 13.56 11.47 -20.76
N ASP A 469 13.98 10.33 -20.23
CA ASP A 469 15.35 10.12 -19.76
C ASP A 469 15.78 8.67 -20.01
N PRO A 470 16.84 8.45 -20.80
CA PRO A 470 17.30 7.12 -21.14
C PRO A 470 17.88 6.35 -19.95
N ILE A 471 18.39 7.03 -18.91
CA ILE A 471 18.93 6.38 -17.71
C ILE A 471 17.79 5.76 -16.91
N ILE A 472 16.72 6.51 -16.66
CA ILE A 472 15.52 6.01 -15.98
C ILE A 472 14.97 4.81 -16.75
N THR A 473 14.73 4.96 -18.06
CA THR A 473 14.19 3.91 -18.92
C THR A 473 15.05 2.63 -18.92
N GLN A 474 16.37 2.76 -18.92
CA GLN A 474 17.28 1.61 -18.92
C GLN A 474 17.37 0.94 -17.54
N THR A 475 17.39 1.73 -16.46
CA THR A 475 17.55 1.18 -15.12
C THR A 475 16.29 0.50 -14.62
N SER A 476 15.10 1.09 -14.80
CA SER A 476 13.83 0.47 -14.46
C SER A 476 13.62 -0.84 -15.22
N HIS A 477 13.79 -0.82 -16.54
CA HIS A 477 13.69 -2.02 -17.36
C HIS A 477 14.71 -3.10 -16.96
N ALA A 478 15.97 -2.75 -16.74
CA ALA A 478 17.01 -3.71 -16.32
C ALA A 478 16.70 -4.34 -14.95
N ALA A 479 16.03 -3.61 -14.04
CA ALA A 479 15.63 -4.15 -12.75
C ALA A 479 14.59 -5.27 -12.87
N LEU A 480 13.72 -5.22 -13.87
CA LEU A 480 12.75 -6.29 -14.15
C LEU A 480 13.38 -7.53 -14.81
N LEU A 481 14.56 -7.39 -15.43
CA LEU A 481 15.23 -8.50 -16.11
C LEU A 481 16.11 -9.35 -15.21
N THR A 482 16.10 -9.15 -13.89
CA THR A 482 16.91 -9.94 -12.95
C THR A 482 16.18 -10.19 -11.64
N TYR A 483 16.24 -11.44 -11.14
CA TYR A 483 15.74 -11.81 -9.82
C TYR A 483 16.74 -11.57 -8.69
N ASP A 484 17.96 -11.11 -8.99
CA ASP A 484 18.98 -10.78 -8.00
C ASP A 484 18.58 -9.47 -7.27
N ARG A 485 18.08 -9.62 -6.04
CA ARG A 485 17.56 -8.50 -5.23
C ARG A 485 18.62 -7.41 -4.97
N ALA A 486 19.90 -7.78 -4.86
CA ALA A 486 20.97 -6.81 -4.67
C ALA A 486 21.23 -5.98 -5.94
N LYS A 487 21.21 -6.63 -7.11
CA LYS A 487 21.33 -5.94 -8.40
C LYS A 487 20.12 -5.07 -8.67
N ARG A 488 18.88 -5.57 -8.41
CA ARG A 488 17.67 -4.77 -8.54
C ARG A 488 17.74 -3.51 -7.68
N ARG A 489 18.12 -3.65 -6.40
CA ARG A 489 18.29 -2.52 -5.49
C ARG A 489 19.26 -1.46 -6.01
N ALA A 490 20.41 -1.89 -6.54
CA ALA A 490 21.40 -0.97 -7.09
C ALA A 490 20.87 -0.22 -8.33
N LEU A 491 20.04 -0.88 -9.15
CA LEU A 491 19.40 -0.28 -10.32
C LEU A 491 18.33 0.75 -9.89
N TYR A 492 17.45 0.40 -8.94
CA TYR A 492 16.47 1.33 -8.39
C TYR A 492 17.13 2.53 -7.71
N TRP A 493 18.19 2.34 -6.94
CA TRP A 493 18.90 3.47 -6.34
C TRP A 493 19.51 4.44 -7.38
N ARG A 494 20.00 3.90 -8.49
CA ARG A 494 20.48 4.72 -9.62
C ARG A 494 19.34 5.46 -10.30
N GLU A 495 18.24 4.81 -10.48
CA GLU A 495 17.02 5.37 -11.03
C GLU A 495 16.48 6.51 -10.16
N GLU A 496 16.28 6.24 -8.87
CA GLU A 496 15.77 7.20 -7.90
C GLU A 496 16.69 8.43 -7.76
N ALA A 497 18.00 8.22 -7.75
CA ALA A 497 18.95 9.33 -7.77
C ALA A 497 18.78 10.20 -9.03
N ARG A 498 18.47 9.58 -10.17
CA ARG A 498 18.23 10.31 -11.43
C ARG A 498 16.88 11.03 -11.41
N ILE A 499 15.83 10.39 -10.92
CA ILE A 499 14.51 11.01 -10.70
C ILE A 499 14.65 12.22 -9.77
N HIS A 500 15.34 12.06 -8.64
CA HIS A 500 15.59 13.15 -7.70
C HIS A 500 16.38 14.32 -8.33
N GLN A 501 17.36 14.02 -9.19
CA GLN A 501 18.11 15.05 -9.93
C GLN A 501 17.25 15.82 -10.94
N LEU A 502 16.32 15.13 -11.61
CA LEU A 502 15.49 15.70 -12.68
C LEU A 502 14.19 16.32 -12.17
N VAL A 503 13.79 16.01 -10.95
CA VAL A 503 12.59 16.55 -10.27
C VAL A 503 11.33 16.47 -11.15
N PRO A 504 10.92 15.31 -11.68
CA PRO A 504 9.65 15.21 -12.41
C PRO A 504 8.45 15.38 -11.47
N ALA A 505 8.68 15.16 -10.18
CA ALA A 505 7.72 15.40 -9.11
C ALA A 505 8.44 15.86 -7.84
N VAL A 506 7.77 16.67 -7.03
CA VAL A 506 8.14 16.86 -5.63
C VAL A 506 7.43 15.79 -4.83
N PHE A 507 8.19 14.88 -4.23
CA PHE A 507 7.68 13.89 -3.30
C PHE A 507 7.37 14.59 -1.98
N PHE A 508 6.08 14.69 -1.65
CA PHE A 508 5.69 15.52 -0.52
C PHE A 508 5.70 14.75 0.79
N TYR A 509 4.85 13.71 0.90
CA TYR A 509 4.82 12.88 2.10
C TYR A 509 4.36 11.44 1.79
N TRP A 510 4.78 10.50 2.63
CA TRP A 510 4.19 9.18 2.80
C TRP A 510 3.08 9.26 3.83
N GLN A 511 1.91 8.75 3.48
CA GLN A 511 0.75 8.77 4.37
C GLN A 511 0.90 7.72 5.47
N ASN A 512 0.74 8.15 6.72
CA ASN A 512 0.49 7.22 7.81
C ASN A 512 -1.00 6.90 7.88
N GLN A 513 -1.31 5.61 8.00
CA GLN A 513 -2.66 5.15 8.25
C GLN A 513 -2.85 4.92 9.74
N TYR A 514 -4.04 5.26 10.24
CA TYR A 514 -4.39 5.16 11.63
C TYR A 514 -5.68 4.36 11.78
N ALA A 515 -5.69 3.41 12.73
CA ALA A 515 -6.89 2.69 13.13
C ALA A 515 -7.09 2.85 14.63
N ALA A 516 -8.33 3.03 15.08
CA ALA A 516 -8.70 2.94 16.47
C ALA A 516 -9.18 1.51 16.75
N VAL A 517 -8.52 0.84 17.69
CA VAL A 517 -8.67 -0.60 17.90
C VAL A 517 -8.98 -0.89 19.36
N ASN A 518 -9.97 -1.74 19.63
CA ASN A 518 -10.24 -2.27 20.96
C ASN A 518 -8.97 -2.88 21.55
N SER A 519 -8.56 -2.42 22.74
CA SER A 519 -7.31 -2.85 23.39
C SER A 519 -7.27 -4.34 23.77
N ASP A 520 -8.41 -5.04 23.71
CA ASP A 520 -8.48 -6.49 23.90
C ASP A 520 -8.21 -7.30 22.64
N LEU A 521 -8.23 -6.67 21.45
CA LEU A 521 -7.89 -7.35 20.21
C LEU A 521 -6.40 -7.73 20.19
N ARG A 522 -6.14 -9.02 20.04
CA ARG A 522 -4.80 -9.59 19.92
C ARG A 522 -4.54 -10.06 18.50
N GLY A 523 -3.29 -9.92 18.06
CA GLY A 523 -2.87 -10.37 16.73
C GLY A 523 -3.04 -9.29 15.63
N TRP A 524 -3.60 -8.12 15.94
CA TRP A 524 -3.66 -7.01 15.02
C TRP A 524 -2.25 -6.57 14.60
N ARG A 525 -1.95 -6.64 13.30
CA ARG A 525 -0.66 -6.23 12.71
C ARG A 525 -0.94 -5.50 11.39
N PRO A 526 -1.12 -4.18 11.43
CA PRO A 526 -1.41 -3.42 10.23
C PRO A 526 -0.27 -3.53 9.21
N ALA A 527 -0.60 -3.43 7.93
CA ALA A 527 0.32 -3.64 6.83
C ALA A 527 0.56 -2.38 6.01
N THR A 528 1.79 -2.18 5.57
CA THR A 528 2.15 -1.07 4.66
C THR A 528 1.41 -1.16 3.32
N TYR A 529 1.12 -2.38 2.87
CA TYR A 529 0.54 -2.64 1.55
C TYR A 529 -0.80 -3.36 1.67
N PHE A 530 -1.74 -2.96 0.85
CA PHE A 530 -3.05 -3.57 0.57
C PHE A 530 -4.03 -3.54 1.75
N SER A 531 -3.95 -4.46 2.74
CA SER A 531 -5.00 -4.62 3.74
C SER A 531 -4.46 -4.92 5.13
N ASP A 532 -5.02 -4.25 6.13
CA ASP A 532 -4.75 -4.52 7.55
C ASP A 532 -5.36 -5.86 8.00
N LEU A 533 -6.27 -6.45 7.20
CA LEU A 533 -6.94 -7.71 7.50
C LEU A 533 -6.14 -8.95 7.07
N TRP A 534 -4.92 -8.76 6.57
CA TRP A 534 -4.09 -9.81 5.96
C TRP A 534 -3.84 -11.03 6.86
N ASN A 535 -3.83 -10.85 8.20
CA ASN A 535 -3.56 -11.91 9.19
C ASN A 535 -4.75 -12.20 10.12
N ALA A 536 -5.98 -11.95 9.68
CA ALA A 536 -7.19 -12.08 10.49
C ALA A 536 -7.40 -13.47 11.12
N TRP A 537 -6.80 -14.52 10.57
CA TRP A 537 -6.84 -15.87 11.16
C TRP A 537 -6.13 -15.98 12.53
N GLU A 538 -5.26 -15.04 12.88
CA GLU A 538 -4.53 -15.01 14.15
C GLU A 538 -5.25 -14.20 15.22
N TRP A 539 -6.30 -13.47 14.86
CA TRP A 539 -6.95 -12.55 15.77
C TRP A 539 -7.78 -13.24 16.83
N ARG A 540 -7.78 -12.63 18.02
CA ARG A 540 -8.59 -13.02 19.18
C ARG A 540 -9.04 -11.77 19.91
N ILE A 541 -10.27 -11.78 20.39
CA ILE A 541 -10.82 -10.68 21.19
C ILE A 541 -11.55 -11.23 22.41
#